data_cbce5fe8be755ba12eefa2c5d50130a1
#
_entry.id   cbce5fe8be755ba12eefa2c5d50130a1
#
_cell.length_a   1.000
_cell.length_b   1.000
_cell.length_c   1.000
_cell.angle_alpha   90.00
_cell.angle_beta   90.00
_cell.angle_gamma   90.00
#
_symmetry.space_group_name_H-M   'P 1'
#
loop_
_entity.id
_entity.type
_entity.pdbx_description
1 polymer ?
#
loop_
_entity_poly.entity_id
_entity_poly.type
_entity_poly.pdbx_seq_one_letter_code
_entity_poly.pdbx_strand_id
1 'polypeptide(L)'
;MKIKNNIDDEEYITSRSELLNFDFEHPKPAVLPKSFRVQEFQLKQHQHIGIAWLQNLFNFAPINVNGCLLADDMGLGKTIQLLCFIGTYLEQSEHKKPILIVAPVSLLENWQAEVNKFFTARYGKVLALYGEHLKERKLKDIPQDLQEKGIKT
;
A
#
# COMPACT_ATOMS: atom_id res chain seq x y z
N MET A 1 -15.73 -3.02 26.01
CA MET A 1 -15.61 -2.36 24.71
C MET A 1 -17.03 -2.06 24.24
N LYS A 2 -17.47 -0.79 24.25
CA LYS A 2 -18.80 -0.41 23.75
C LYS A 2 -18.66 -0.17 22.26
N ILE A 3 -19.27 -1.03 21.46
CA ILE A 3 -19.46 -0.78 20.03
C ILE A 3 -20.49 0.35 19.95
N LYS A 4 -20.07 1.53 19.54
CA LYS A 4 -21.01 2.58 19.16
C LYS A 4 -21.58 2.19 17.79
N ASN A 5 -22.84 1.80 17.77
CA ASN A 5 -23.59 1.78 16.53
C ASN A 5 -23.80 3.25 16.10
N ASN A 6 -23.02 3.70 15.15
CA ASN A 6 -23.23 4.99 14.54
C ASN A 6 -24.37 4.86 13.54
N ILE A 7 -25.47 5.47 13.87
CA ILE A 7 -26.68 5.50 13.03
C ILE A 7 -26.53 6.52 11.88
N ASP A 8 -25.52 7.39 11.92
CA ASP A 8 -25.25 8.43 10.91
C ASP A 8 -24.02 8.17 10.05
N ASP A 9 -23.80 6.90 9.68
CA ASP A 9 -22.62 6.55 8.87
C ASP A 9 -22.64 7.21 7.49
N GLU A 10 -23.82 7.44 6.89
CA GLU A 10 -23.93 8.11 5.60
C GLU A 10 -23.56 9.60 5.69
N GLU A 11 -24.03 10.31 6.69
CA GLU A 11 -23.67 11.73 6.90
C GLU A 11 -22.19 11.88 7.24
N TYR A 12 -21.66 10.99 8.07
CA TYR A 12 -20.24 10.97 8.41
C TYR A 12 -19.35 10.65 7.20
N ILE A 13 -19.73 9.69 6.37
CA ILE A 13 -19.04 9.32 5.13
C ILE A 13 -19.13 10.47 4.13
N THR A 14 -20.30 11.05 3.95
CA THR A 14 -20.53 12.15 3.01
C THR A 14 -19.74 13.39 3.41
N SER A 15 -19.78 13.80 4.67
CA SER A 15 -19.03 14.96 5.16
C SER A 15 -17.52 14.78 5.04
N ARG A 16 -17.01 13.57 5.20
CA ARG A 16 -15.59 13.29 5.00
C ARG A 16 -15.18 13.16 3.54
N SER A 17 -16.04 12.63 2.69
CA SER A 17 -15.79 12.58 1.24
C SER A 17 -15.72 13.97 0.63
N GLU A 18 -16.55 14.90 1.09
CA GLU A 18 -16.50 16.31 0.69
C GLU A 18 -15.20 17.00 1.13
N LEU A 19 -14.70 16.69 2.33
CA LEU A 19 -13.41 17.19 2.82
C LEU A 19 -12.22 16.72 2.01
N LEU A 20 -12.30 15.53 1.42
CA LEU A 20 -11.20 14.92 0.68
C LEU A 20 -11.14 15.33 -0.79
N ASN A 21 -12.19 15.99 -1.31
CA ASN A 21 -12.27 16.64 -2.64
C ASN A 21 -11.59 15.84 -3.77
N PHE A 22 -11.84 14.52 -3.83
CA PHE A 22 -11.33 13.71 -4.92
C PHE A 22 -12.33 13.68 -6.07
N ASP A 23 -11.97 14.29 -7.18
CA ASP A 23 -12.77 14.26 -8.40
C ASP A 23 -12.54 12.92 -9.13
N PHE A 24 -13.54 12.03 -9.08
CA PHE A 24 -13.50 10.74 -9.75
C PHE A 24 -13.75 10.85 -11.25
N GLU A 25 -14.37 11.94 -11.72
CA GLU A 25 -14.64 12.16 -13.14
C GLU A 25 -13.38 12.70 -13.83
N HIS A 26 -12.65 13.59 -13.15
CA HIS A 26 -11.41 14.19 -13.68
C HIS A 26 -10.26 14.04 -12.67
N PRO A 27 -9.84 12.81 -12.35
CA PRO A 27 -8.81 12.58 -11.34
C PRO A 27 -7.47 13.15 -11.83
N LYS A 28 -6.70 13.71 -10.89
CA LYS A 28 -5.31 14.02 -11.17
C LYS A 28 -4.58 12.72 -11.60
N PRO A 29 -3.67 12.79 -12.58
CA PRO A 29 -2.93 11.62 -13.02
C PRO A 29 -2.20 10.94 -11.85
N ALA A 30 -2.30 9.62 -11.78
CA ALA A 30 -1.53 8.84 -10.83
C ALA A 30 -0.03 8.97 -11.11
N VAL A 31 0.76 9.15 -10.06
CA VAL A 31 2.21 9.08 -10.14
C VAL A 31 2.62 7.63 -10.00
N LEU A 32 3.25 7.06 -11.03
CA LEU A 32 3.75 5.69 -10.97
C LEU A 32 5.20 5.69 -10.48
N PRO A 33 5.60 4.65 -9.72
CA PRO A 33 6.98 4.53 -9.28
C PRO A 33 7.90 4.22 -10.47
N LYS A 34 9.11 4.75 -10.45
CA LYS A 34 10.14 4.49 -11.48
C LYS A 34 10.52 3.01 -11.58
N SER A 35 10.27 2.26 -10.51
CA SER A 35 10.47 0.81 -10.46
C SER A 35 9.41 0.04 -11.25
N PHE A 36 8.25 0.61 -11.57
CA PHE A 36 7.21 -0.04 -12.35
C PHE A 36 7.65 -0.22 -13.81
N ARG A 37 7.41 -1.43 -14.37
CA ARG A 37 7.81 -1.79 -15.74
C ARG A 37 6.80 -1.30 -16.77
N VAL A 38 6.68 0.00 -16.92
CA VAL A 38 5.68 0.64 -17.80
C VAL A 38 5.80 0.23 -19.28
N GLN A 39 6.96 -0.23 -19.73
CA GLN A 39 7.16 -0.69 -21.11
C GLN A 39 6.61 -2.08 -21.36
N GLU A 40 6.50 -2.89 -20.31
CA GLU A 40 6.03 -4.28 -20.38
C GLU A 40 4.55 -4.40 -19.97
N PHE A 41 4.08 -3.51 -19.11
CA PHE A 41 2.73 -3.58 -18.52
C PHE A 41 2.02 -2.24 -18.60
N GLN A 42 0.74 -2.29 -18.98
CA GLN A 42 -0.14 -1.13 -18.99
C GLN A 42 -1.22 -1.29 -17.93
N LEU A 43 -1.37 -0.28 -17.10
CA LEU A 43 -2.47 -0.21 -16.14
C LEU A 43 -3.75 0.19 -16.86
N LYS A 44 -4.87 -0.36 -16.42
CA LYS A 44 -6.20 0.04 -16.88
C LYS A 44 -6.59 1.37 -16.25
N GLN A 45 -7.54 2.08 -16.88
CA GLN A 45 -7.97 3.40 -16.42
C GLN A 45 -8.42 3.40 -14.94
N HIS A 46 -9.25 2.43 -14.53
CA HIS A 46 -9.71 2.34 -13.14
C HIS A 46 -8.54 2.12 -12.15
N GLN A 47 -7.47 1.42 -12.56
CA GLN A 47 -6.29 1.23 -11.74
C GLN A 47 -5.52 2.54 -11.55
N HIS A 48 -5.40 3.35 -12.59
CA HIS A 48 -4.85 4.70 -12.46
C HIS A 48 -5.66 5.57 -11.51
N ILE A 49 -6.99 5.53 -11.61
CA ILE A 49 -7.90 6.27 -10.72
C ILE A 49 -7.70 5.80 -9.27
N GLY A 50 -7.68 4.49 -9.02
CA GLY A 50 -7.48 3.95 -7.68
C GLY A 50 -6.13 4.32 -7.07
N ILE A 51 -5.04 4.30 -7.85
CA ILE A 51 -3.71 4.75 -7.40
C ILE A 51 -3.74 6.25 -7.06
N ALA A 52 -4.31 7.08 -7.94
CA ALA A 52 -4.43 8.52 -7.71
C ALA A 52 -5.25 8.83 -6.44
N TRP A 53 -6.33 8.08 -6.22
CA TRP A 53 -7.15 8.18 -5.02
C TRP A 53 -6.36 7.83 -3.76
N LEU A 54 -5.62 6.73 -3.75
CA LEU A 54 -4.75 6.34 -2.63
C LEU A 54 -3.70 7.41 -2.33
N GLN A 55 -3.08 7.98 -3.36
CA GLN A 55 -2.10 9.06 -3.23
C GLN A 55 -2.73 10.32 -2.67
N ASN A 56 -3.94 10.67 -3.11
CA ASN A 56 -4.69 11.80 -2.57
C ASN A 56 -5.02 11.61 -1.10
N LEU A 57 -5.54 10.45 -0.71
CA LEU A 57 -5.85 10.12 0.69
C LEU A 57 -4.60 10.23 1.58
N PHE A 58 -3.47 9.76 1.09
CA PHE A 58 -2.21 9.79 1.84
C PHE A 58 -1.75 11.22 2.16
N ASN A 59 -2.06 12.21 1.32
CA ASN A 59 -1.74 13.61 1.58
C ASN A 59 -2.50 14.19 2.80
N PHE A 60 -3.61 13.56 3.18
CA PHE A 60 -4.40 13.95 4.36
C PHE A 60 -4.09 13.11 5.60
N ALA A 61 -3.24 12.07 5.46
CA ALA A 61 -2.82 11.25 6.59
C ALA A 61 -1.70 11.94 7.39
N PRO A 62 -1.61 11.71 8.70
CA PRO A 62 -2.56 10.98 9.55
C PRO A 62 -3.66 11.87 10.15
N ILE A 63 -3.69 13.15 9.86
CA ILE A 63 -4.56 14.13 10.57
C ILE A 63 -6.03 13.87 10.24
N ASN A 64 -6.35 13.81 8.95
CA ASN A 64 -7.75 13.66 8.49
C ASN A 64 -8.10 12.25 8.03
N VAL A 65 -7.08 11.42 7.72
CA VAL A 65 -7.24 10.06 7.23
C VAL A 65 -6.38 9.11 8.05
N ASN A 66 -7.02 8.17 8.74
CA ASN A 66 -6.33 7.13 9.51
C ASN A 66 -6.25 5.79 8.76
N GLY A 67 -7.00 5.67 7.66
CA GLY A 67 -7.04 4.47 6.84
C GLY A 67 -8.09 4.59 5.75
N CYS A 68 -8.10 3.63 4.84
CA CYS A 68 -9.09 3.53 3.78
C CYS A 68 -9.44 2.07 3.48
N LEU A 69 -10.54 1.87 2.80
CA LEU A 69 -10.96 0.56 2.28
C LEU A 69 -10.99 0.62 0.75
N LEU A 70 -10.15 -0.18 0.10
CA LEU A 70 -10.18 -0.39 -1.35
C LEU A 70 -11.09 -1.59 -1.64
N ALA A 71 -12.36 -1.32 -1.93
CA ALA A 71 -13.44 -2.31 -2.05
C ALA A 71 -13.79 -2.68 -3.50
N ASP A 72 -12.85 -2.56 -4.43
CA ASP A 72 -13.03 -3.00 -5.81
C ASP A 72 -13.39 -4.48 -5.88
N ASP A 73 -14.09 -4.91 -6.92
CA ASP A 73 -14.39 -6.31 -7.17
C ASP A 73 -13.14 -7.18 -7.33
N MET A 74 -13.31 -8.49 -7.15
CA MET A 74 -12.22 -9.45 -7.36
C MET A 74 -11.73 -9.39 -8.82
N GLY A 75 -10.41 -9.47 -9.00
CA GLY A 75 -9.81 -9.48 -10.33
C GLY A 75 -9.51 -8.09 -10.93
N LEU A 76 -9.96 -7.00 -10.32
CA LEU A 76 -9.70 -5.64 -10.80
C LEU A 76 -8.28 -5.13 -10.51
N GLY A 77 -7.44 -5.94 -9.89
CA GLY A 77 -6.03 -5.61 -9.69
C GLY A 77 -5.77 -4.71 -8.49
N LYS A 78 -6.46 -4.94 -7.37
CA LYS A 78 -6.19 -4.21 -6.11
C LYS A 78 -4.72 -4.30 -5.68
N THR A 79 -4.11 -5.48 -5.83
CA THR A 79 -2.72 -5.70 -5.45
C THR A 79 -1.76 -4.81 -6.22
N ILE A 80 -1.90 -4.72 -7.56
CA ILE A 80 -1.03 -3.87 -8.37
C ILE A 80 -1.23 -2.38 -8.05
N GLN A 81 -2.46 -1.95 -7.75
CA GLN A 81 -2.75 -0.57 -7.33
C GLN A 81 -2.02 -0.24 -6.02
N LEU A 82 -2.13 -1.11 -5.02
CA LEU A 82 -1.44 -0.96 -3.73
C LEU A 82 0.08 -0.99 -3.90
N LEU A 83 0.61 -1.90 -4.71
CA LEU A 83 2.05 -1.99 -4.96
C LEU A 83 2.58 -0.74 -5.68
N CYS A 84 1.86 -0.18 -6.64
CA CYS A 84 2.22 1.09 -7.26
C CYS A 84 2.21 2.24 -6.26
N PHE A 85 1.19 2.34 -5.43
CA PHE A 85 1.11 3.34 -4.36
C PHE A 85 2.30 3.22 -3.39
N ILE A 86 2.58 2.01 -2.90
CA ILE A 86 3.70 1.72 -1.99
C ILE A 86 5.04 2.08 -2.66
N GLY A 87 5.24 1.68 -3.91
CA GLY A 87 6.46 1.98 -4.65
C GLY A 87 6.70 3.49 -4.79
N THR A 88 5.66 4.24 -5.12
CA THR A 88 5.74 5.72 -5.19
C THR A 88 6.09 6.33 -3.84
N TYR A 89 5.45 5.85 -2.77
CA TYR A 89 5.76 6.30 -1.41
C TYR A 89 7.22 6.02 -1.03
N LEU A 90 7.72 4.82 -1.30
CA LEU A 90 9.11 4.43 -0.98
C LEU A 90 10.13 5.23 -1.78
N GLU A 91 9.81 5.62 -3.03
CA GLU A 91 10.69 6.43 -3.87
C GLU A 91 10.71 7.91 -3.48
N GLN A 92 9.59 8.44 -3.01
CA GLN A 92 9.42 9.87 -2.70
C GLN A 92 9.73 10.20 -1.23
N SER A 93 9.62 9.24 -0.33
CA SER A 93 9.83 9.47 1.10
C SER A 93 11.30 9.68 1.43
N GLU A 94 11.62 10.77 2.11
CA GLU A 94 12.95 11.03 2.67
C GLU A 94 13.28 10.07 3.81
N HIS A 95 12.26 9.72 4.61
CA HIS A 95 12.38 8.79 5.73
C HIS A 95 11.71 7.47 5.38
N LYS A 96 12.49 6.56 4.76
CA LYS A 96 12.01 5.23 4.38
C LYS A 96 11.70 4.39 5.62
N LYS A 97 10.43 4.33 5.98
CA LYS A 97 9.96 3.41 7.02
C LYS A 97 9.56 2.08 6.39
N PRO A 98 9.73 0.95 7.10
CA PRO A 98 9.24 -0.33 6.61
C PRO A 98 7.71 -0.30 6.52
N ILE A 99 7.19 -0.99 5.51
CA ILE A 99 5.75 -1.15 5.28
C ILE A 99 5.39 -2.59 5.59
N LEU A 100 4.41 -2.78 6.45
CA LEU A 100 3.90 -4.10 6.81
C LEU A 100 2.68 -4.44 5.94
N ILE A 101 2.75 -5.58 5.25
CA ILE A 101 1.62 -6.17 4.54
C ILE A 101 1.17 -7.40 5.31
N VAL A 102 -0.09 -7.43 5.72
CA VAL A 102 -0.72 -8.57 6.39
C VAL A 102 -1.73 -9.19 5.43
N ALA A 103 -1.55 -10.47 5.13
CA ALA A 103 -2.43 -11.22 4.24
C ALA A 103 -2.53 -12.69 4.69
N PRO A 104 -3.56 -13.42 4.27
CA PRO A 104 -3.58 -14.88 4.44
C PRO A 104 -2.33 -15.53 3.87
N VAL A 105 -1.79 -16.54 4.54
CA VAL A 105 -0.52 -17.19 4.15
C VAL A 105 -0.53 -17.66 2.70
N SER A 106 -1.66 -18.17 2.22
CA SER A 106 -1.85 -18.62 0.82
C SER A 106 -1.70 -17.49 -0.21
N LEU A 107 -1.79 -16.23 0.19
CA LEU A 107 -1.67 -15.07 -0.71
C LEU A 107 -0.30 -14.38 -0.63
N LEU A 108 0.51 -14.67 0.39
CA LEU A 108 1.79 -13.99 0.58
C LEU A 108 2.78 -14.24 -0.57
N GLU A 109 2.81 -15.45 -1.09
CA GLU A 109 3.64 -15.79 -2.26
C GLU A 109 3.19 -15.05 -3.51
N ASN A 110 1.87 -14.84 -3.68
CA ASN A 110 1.33 -14.08 -4.80
C ASN A 110 1.77 -12.61 -4.73
N TRP A 111 1.79 -12.00 -3.54
CA TRP A 111 2.29 -10.64 -3.37
C TRP A 111 3.75 -10.52 -3.81
N GLN A 112 4.60 -11.46 -3.41
CA GLN A 112 6.01 -11.46 -3.80
C GLN A 112 6.18 -11.70 -5.30
N ALA A 113 5.41 -12.61 -5.87
CA ALA A 113 5.40 -12.89 -7.31
C ALA A 113 4.98 -11.65 -8.12
N GLU A 114 3.96 -10.91 -7.67
CA GLU A 114 3.53 -9.67 -8.31
C GLU A 114 4.58 -8.56 -8.24
N VAL A 115 5.27 -8.41 -7.10
CA VAL A 115 6.41 -7.46 -7.02
C VAL A 115 7.47 -7.83 -8.05
N ASN A 116 7.88 -9.09 -8.13
CA ASN A 116 8.91 -9.53 -9.07
C ASN A 116 8.48 -9.39 -10.54
N LYS A 117 7.19 -9.57 -10.81
CA LYS A 117 6.61 -9.48 -12.16
C LYS A 117 6.54 -8.04 -12.64
N PHE A 118 6.00 -7.13 -11.83
CA PHE A 118 5.63 -5.79 -12.26
C PHE A 118 6.69 -4.73 -11.97
N PHE A 119 7.65 -5.03 -11.09
CA PHE A 119 8.62 -4.02 -10.66
C PHE A 119 10.07 -4.49 -10.87
N THR A 120 10.96 -3.54 -11.02
CA THR A 120 12.41 -3.77 -11.06
C THR A 120 12.96 -3.88 -9.64
N ALA A 121 14.23 -4.26 -9.50
CA ALA A 121 14.93 -4.32 -8.21
C ALA A 121 14.94 -2.98 -7.44
N ARG A 122 14.63 -1.86 -8.10
CA ARG A 122 14.50 -0.53 -7.46
C ARG A 122 13.30 -0.43 -6.51
N TYR A 123 12.34 -1.35 -6.62
CA TYR A 123 11.19 -1.37 -5.71
C TYR A 123 11.58 -1.53 -4.23
N GLY A 124 12.71 -2.15 -3.98
CA GLY A 124 13.23 -2.40 -2.64
C GLY A 124 13.22 -3.88 -2.26
N LYS A 125 13.72 -4.17 -1.05
CA LYS A 125 13.78 -5.55 -0.52
C LYS A 125 12.44 -5.92 0.09
N VAL A 126 11.86 -7.02 -0.37
CA VAL A 126 10.68 -7.65 0.24
C VAL A 126 11.14 -8.71 1.23
N LEU A 127 10.73 -8.58 2.48
CA LEU A 127 11.02 -9.54 3.54
C LEU A 127 9.75 -10.35 3.83
N ALA A 128 9.76 -11.62 3.48
CA ALA A 128 8.66 -12.51 3.77
C ALA A 128 8.78 -13.06 5.21
N LEU A 129 7.80 -12.75 6.06
CA LEU A 129 7.78 -13.13 7.48
C LEU A 129 6.72 -14.20 7.73
N TYR A 130 6.88 -15.39 7.12
CA TYR A 130 5.94 -16.50 7.28
C TYR A 130 6.61 -17.86 7.14
N GLY A 131 5.94 -18.91 7.63
CA GLY A 131 6.37 -20.30 7.50
C GLY A 131 7.54 -20.70 8.38
N GLU A 132 8.17 -21.83 8.06
CA GLU A 132 9.29 -22.39 8.82
C GLU A 132 10.53 -21.49 8.80
N HIS A 133 10.69 -20.70 7.75
CA HIS A 133 11.79 -19.74 7.59
C HIS A 133 11.80 -18.59 8.58
N LEU A 134 10.72 -18.38 9.33
CA LEU A 134 10.69 -17.37 10.40
C LEU A 134 11.74 -17.64 11.48
N LYS A 135 12.01 -18.91 11.78
CA LYS A 135 13.01 -19.32 12.77
C LYS A 135 14.45 -19.16 12.25
N GLU A 136 14.65 -19.34 10.96
CA GLU A 136 15.98 -19.24 10.32
C GLU A 136 16.37 -17.79 10.01
N ARG A 137 15.39 -16.92 9.82
CA ARG A 137 15.58 -15.47 9.59
C ARG A 137 15.85 -14.66 10.84
N LYS A 138 16.30 -15.32 11.91
CA LYS A 138 16.77 -14.64 13.10
C LYS A 138 17.84 -13.61 12.74
N LEU A 139 17.46 -12.32 12.87
CA LEU A 139 18.38 -11.17 13.01
C LEU A 139 19.44 -10.94 11.89
N LYS A 140 19.83 -11.96 11.11
CA LYS A 140 20.88 -11.83 10.08
C LYS A 140 20.47 -10.98 8.88
N ASP A 141 19.17 -10.87 8.60
CA ASP A 141 18.65 -10.11 7.46
C ASP A 141 18.05 -8.76 7.85
N ILE A 142 18.08 -8.41 9.13
CA ILE A 142 17.67 -7.09 9.60
C ILE A 142 18.86 -6.16 9.40
N PRO A 143 18.70 -5.03 8.69
CA PRO A 143 19.76 -4.03 8.58
C PRO A 143 20.32 -3.64 9.94
N GLN A 144 21.63 -3.49 10.05
CA GLN A 144 22.32 -3.21 11.32
C GLN A 144 21.78 -1.98 12.04
N ASP A 145 21.31 -0.97 11.30
CA ASP A 145 20.69 0.24 11.83
C ASP A 145 19.36 0.00 12.56
N LEU A 146 18.64 -1.09 12.22
CA LEU A 146 17.43 -1.51 12.93
C LEU A 146 17.74 -2.40 14.14
N GLN A 147 18.87 -3.14 14.10
CA GLN A 147 19.34 -3.94 15.24
C GLN A 147 19.79 -3.04 16.40
N GLU A 148 20.45 -1.93 16.10
CA GLU A 148 20.92 -0.96 17.10
C GLU A 148 19.79 -0.18 17.79
N LYS A 149 18.61 -0.07 17.15
CA LYS A 149 17.44 0.61 17.71
C LYS A 149 16.59 -0.24 18.67
N GLY A 150 17.07 -1.43 19.04
CA GLY A 150 16.52 -2.20 20.17
C GLY A 150 15.12 -2.76 19.95
N ILE A 151 14.72 -3.07 18.72
CA ILE A 151 13.51 -3.85 18.47
C ILE A 151 13.77 -5.28 18.91
N LYS A 152 13.50 -5.54 20.20
CA LYS A 152 13.42 -6.90 20.73
C LYS A 152 12.08 -7.48 20.25
N THR A 153 12.14 -8.54 19.48
CA THR A 153 10.98 -9.42 19.19
C THR A 153 10.57 -10.19 20.42
#